data_c8e2d13d9025276d6945ab9d298ade5e
#
_entry.id   c8e2d13d9025276d6945ab9d298ade5e
#
_cell.length_a   1.000
_cell.length_b   1.000
_cell.length_c   1.000
_cell.angle_alpha   90.00
_cell.angle_beta   90.00
_cell.angle_gamma   90.00
#
_symmetry.space_group_name_H-M   'P 1'
#
loop_
_entity.id
_entity.type
_entity.pdbx_description
1 polymer ?
#
loop_
_entity_poly.entity_id
_entity_poly.type
_entity_poly.pdbx_seq_one_letter_code
_entity_poly.pdbx_strand_id
1 'polypeptide(L)'
;MAQKKISRGPIGRLEMALERLAEAQLRTEERVGRLEEGVAALAEAQRRTEEQVAALAKIQQRTEESIRQLAHTVGTFSEVIGFGLEDIARVVLPGYLQRHLGVIVFGDELERRFVTTDRQVIEVNLYGKGKQNGESVVIVGECKSRIRSSQVEEFAATVEQLRPHIEGKLIPVLFGYWIHPSGNEAAQRAGVLLVASYQR
;
A
#
# COMPACT_ATOMS: atom_id res chain seq x y z
N MET A 1 -16.51 97.45 -12.49
CA MET A 1 -15.91 96.82 -13.66
C MET A 1 -16.72 95.55 -14.02
N ALA A 2 -17.52 95.60 -15.10
CA ALA A 2 -18.39 94.48 -15.49
C ALA A 2 -17.58 93.43 -16.29
N GLN A 3 -17.43 92.22 -15.81
CA GLN A 3 -16.88 91.13 -16.56
C GLN A 3 -17.83 90.69 -17.67
N LYS A 4 -17.39 90.95 -18.92
CA LYS A 4 -18.10 90.59 -20.15
C LYS A 4 -18.13 89.05 -20.26
N LYS A 5 -19.33 88.50 -19.98
CA LYS A 5 -19.63 87.06 -20.17
C LYS A 5 -19.61 86.83 -21.72
N ILE A 6 -18.51 86.34 -22.24
CA ILE A 6 -18.39 85.91 -23.63
C ILE A 6 -19.31 84.72 -23.82
N SER A 7 -20.49 84.96 -24.42
CA SER A 7 -21.40 83.93 -24.91
C SER A 7 -20.68 83.18 -26.02
N ARG A 8 -20.10 82.00 -25.71
CA ARG A 8 -19.49 81.15 -26.74
C ARG A 8 -20.57 80.64 -27.65
N GLY A 9 -20.53 81.14 -28.92
CA GLY A 9 -21.44 80.70 -29.95
C GLY A 9 -21.42 79.19 -30.21
N PRO A 10 -22.29 78.67 -31.07
CA PRO A 10 -22.35 77.24 -31.41
C PRO A 10 -20.99 76.64 -31.79
N ILE A 11 -20.14 77.40 -32.47
CA ILE A 11 -18.79 77.00 -32.91
C ILE A 11 -17.84 76.73 -31.70
N GLY A 12 -17.82 77.63 -30.72
CA GLY A 12 -16.96 77.43 -29.53
C GLY A 12 -17.41 76.25 -28.57
N ARG A 13 -18.68 75.86 -28.66
CA ARG A 13 -19.15 74.64 -28.01
C ARG A 13 -18.71 73.39 -28.74
N LEU A 14 -18.66 73.46 -30.08
CA LEU A 14 -18.16 72.32 -30.87
C LEU A 14 -16.66 72.10 -30.70
N GLU A 15 -15.86 73.20 -30.67
CA GLU A 15 -14.42 73.10 -30.38
C GLU A 15 -14.12 72.49 -29.05
N MET A 16 -14.83 72.91 -28.00
CA MET A 16 -14.65 72.24 -26.64
C MET A 16 -15.13 70.83 -26.62
N ALA A 17 -16.12 70.45 -27.42
CA ALA A 17 -16.56 69.08 -27.53
C ALA A 17 -15.53 68.21 -28.25
N LEU A 18 -14.92 68.69 -29.28
CA LEU A 18 -13.83 68.06 -30.02
C LEU A 18 -12.57 67.90 -29.16
N GLU A 19 -12.18 68.90 -28.36
CA GLU A 19 -11.06 68.80 -27.42
C GLU A 19 -11.31 67.71 -26.38
N ARG A 20 -12.50 67.69 -25.76
CA ARG A 20 -12.85 66.62 -24.79
C ARG A 20 -12.89 65.26 -25.43
N LEU A 21 -13.32 65.14 -26.68
CA LEU A 21 -13.33 63.88 -27.41
C LEU A 21 -11.89 63.39 -27.67
N ALA A 22 -11.02 64.30 -28.11
CA ALA A 22 -9.60 63.97 -28.30
C ALA A 22 -8.90 63.57 -27.03
N GLU A 23 -9.15 64.27 -25.90
CA GLU A 23 -8.61 63.88 -24.58
C GLU A 23 -9.15 62.51 -24.12
N ALA A 24 -10.46 62.24 -24.35
CA ALA A 24 -11.06 60.97 -24.01
C ALA A 24 -10.49 59.81 -24.87
N GLN A 25 -10.23 60.09 -26.14
CA GLN A 25 -9.61 59.14 -27.06
C GLN A 25 -8.18 58.80 -26.64
N LEU A 26 -7.35 59.80 -26.33
CA LEU A 26 -6.00 59.61 -25.82
C LEU A 26 -5.99 58.73 -24.53
N ARG A 27 -6.88 59.04 -23.58
CA ARG A 27 -7.01 58.22 -22.36
C ARG A 27 -7.43 56.76 -22.65
N THR A 28 -8.28 56.59 -23.68
CA THR A 28 -8.71 55.26 -24.11
C THR A 28 -7.54 54.48 -24.73
N GLU A 29 -6.76 55.13 -25.61
CA GLU A 29 -5.57 54.57 -26.25
C GLU A 29 -4.52 54.15 -25.19
N GLU A 30 -4.25 55.02 -24.20
CA GLU A 30 -3.36 54.67 -23.08
C GLU A 30 -3.86 53.49 -22.25
N ARG A 31 -5.19 53.38 -22.06
CA ARG A 31 -5.78 52.22 -21.35
C ARG A 31 -5.71 50.96 -22.17
N VAL A 32 -5.94 51.04 -23.48
CA VAL A 32 -5.80 49.90 -24.39
C VAL A 32 -4.34 49.41 -24.40
N GLY A 33 -3.36 50.32 -24.54
CA GLY A 33 -1.95 49.93 -24.47
C GLY A 33 -1.57 49.21 -23.17
N ARG A 34 -2.04 49.70 -22.02
CA ARG A 34 -1.81 48.99 -20.74
C ARG A 34 -2.50 47.64 -20.65
N LEU A 35 -3.68 47.48 -21.26
CA LEU A 35 -4.36 46.21 -21.32
C LEU A 35 -3.63 45.22 -22.24
N GLU A 36 -3.12 45.68 -23.37
CA GLU A 36 -2.31 44.87 -24.30
C GLU A 36 -1.04 44.37 -23.63
N GLU A 37 -0.32 45.22 -22.89
CA GLU A 37 0.86 44.84 -22.11
C GLU A 37 0.47 43.80 -21.02
N GLY A 38 -0.65 44.03 -20.33
CA GLY A 38 -1.16 43.09 -19.30
C GLY A 38 -1.54 41.73 -19.90
N VAL A 39 -2.20 41.69 -21.06
CA VAL A 39 -2.54 40.45 -21.76
C VAL A 39 -1.28 39.71 -22.21
N ALA A 40 -0.27 40.41 -22.73
CA ALA A 40 1.01 39.80 -23.12
C ALA A 40 1.72 39.17 -21.90
N ALA A 41 1.74 39.88 -20.77
CA ALA A 41 2.34 39.37 -19.53
C ALA A 41 1.59 38.12 -18.98
N LEU A 42 0.25 38.11 -19.04
CA LEU A 42 -0.58 36.97 -18.66
C LEU A 42 -0.34 35.77 -19.58
N ALA A 43 -0.25 35.98 -20.89
CA ALA A 43 0.04 34.89 -21.84
C ALA A 43 1.40 34.26 -21.59
N GLU A 44 2.41 35.04 -21.27
CA GLU A 44 3.74 34.52 -20.90
C GLU A 44 3.72 33.77 -19.56
N ALA A 45 3.00 34.28 -18.56
CA ALA A 45 2.84 33.58 -17.26
C ALA A 45 2.08 32.25 -17.42
N GLN A 46 1.04 32.25 -18.29
CA GLN A 46 0.30 31.02 -18.60
C GLN A 46 1.20 30.00 -19.28
N ARG A 47 1.98 30.39 -20.28
CA ARG A 47 2.93 29.48 -20.94
C ARG A 47 3.92 28.85 -19.97
N ARG A 48 4.48 29.63 -19.03
CA ARG A 48 5.38 29.12 -17.99
C ARG A 48 4.68 28.12 -17.06
N THR A 49 3.43 28.39 -16.71
CA THR A 49 2.64 27.49 -15.89
C THR A 49 2.36 26.18 -16.61
N GLU A 50 2.03 26.23 -17.91
CA GLU A 50 1.81 25.04 -18.74
C GLU A 50 3.09 24.18 -18.85
N GLU A 51 4.25 24.81 -19.04
CA GLU A 51 5.54 24.13 -19.04
C GLU A 51 5.84 23.44 -17.70
N GLN A 52 5.56 24.10 -16.57
CA GLN A 52 5.73 23.55 -15.24
C GLN A 52 4.78 22.38 -15.00
N VAL A 53 3.51 22.48 -15.38
CA VAL A 53 2.53 21.40 -15.28
C VAL A 53 2.96 20.19 -16.10
N ALA A 54 3.43 20.39 -17.33
CA ALA A 54 3.94 19.32 -18.18
C ALA A 54 5.17 18.62 -17.56
N ALA A 55 6.08 19.39 -16.96
CA ALA A 55 7.24 18.85 -16.25
C ALA A 55 6.83 18.04 -15.02
N LEU A 56 5.88 18.53 -14.22
CA LEU A 56 5.34 17.82 -13.05
C LEU A 56 4.64 16.52 -13.45
N ALA A 57 3.83 16.51 -14.51
CA ALA A 57 3.19 15.31 -15.04
C ALA A 57 4.21 14.23 -15.42
N LYS A 58 5.33 14.63 -16.05
CA LYS A 58 6.42 13.71 -16.40
C LYS A 58 7.13 13.13 -15.16
N ILE A 59 7.34 13.96 -14.12
CA ILE A 59 7.93 13.50 -12.85
C ILE A 59 6.97 12.52 -12.17
N GLN A 60 5.68 12.82 -12.15
CA GLN A 60 4.67 11.94 -11.56
C GLN A 60 4.65 10.57 -12.23
N GLN A 61 4.66 10.50 -13.56
CA GLN A 61 4.73 9.24 -14.30
C GLN A 61 5.95 8.40 -13.91
N ARG A 62 7.12 9.03 -13.81
CA ARG A 62 8.36 8.34 -13.38
C ARG A 62 8.27 7.83 -11.96
N THR A 63 7.66 8.60 -11.07
CA THR A 63 7.47 8.21 -9.67
C THR A 63 6.52 7.01 -9.57
N GLU A 64 5.41 7.01 -10.31
CA GLU A 64 4.47 5.88 -10.36
C GLU A 64 5.14 4.61 -10.89
N GLU A 65 5.95 4.73 -11.92
CA GLU A 65 6.70 3.59 -12.47
C GLU A 65 7.72 3.04 -11.47
N SER A 66 8.45 3.92 -10.77
CA SER A 66 9.38 3.53 -9.70
C SER A 66 8.66 2.84 -8.53
N ILE A 67 7.49 3.31 -8.15
CA ILE A 67 6.66 2.68 -7.10
C ILE A 67 6.21 1.29 -7.54
N ARG A 68 5.79 1.10 -8.80
CA ARG A 68 5.41 -0.22 -9.34
C ARG A 68 6.59 -1.19 -9.34
N GLN A 69 7.77 -0.74 -9.77
CA GLN A 69 8.98 -1.55 -9.74
C GLN A 69 9.37 -1.95 -8.31
N LEU A 70 9.29 -0.99 -7.37
CA LEU A 70 9.57 -1.27 -5.97
C LEU A 70 8.58 -2.28 -5.38
N ALA A 71 7.28 -2.12 -5.66
CA ALA A 71 6.25 -3.06 -5.21
C ALA A 71 6.49 -4.48 -5.74
N HIS A 72 6.86 -4.61 -7.02
CA HIS A 72 7.23 -5.90 -7.63
C HIS A 72 8.46 -6.51 -6.94
N THR A 73 9.52 -5.71 -6.73
CA THR A 73 10.76 -6.18 -6.07
C THR A 73 10.50 -6.61 -4.62
N VAL A 74 9.68 -5.86 -3.88
CA VAL A 74 9.28 -6.23 -2.51
C VAL A 74 8.46 -7.52 -2.50
N GLY A 75 7.57 -7.72 -3.50
CA GLY A 75 6.80 -8.94 -3.66
C GLY A 75 7.71 -10.16 -3.84
N THR A 76 8.61 -10.13 -4.82
CA THR A 76 9.58 -11.22 -5.07
C THR A 76 10.48 -11.48 -3.87
N PHE A 77 10.92 -10.46 -3.16
CA PHE A 77 11.74 -10.62 -1.97
C PHE A 77 10.97 -11.29 -0.82
N SER A 78 9.70 -10.97 -0.67
CA SER A 78 8.82 -11.62 0.32
C SER A 78 8.60 -13.10 0.02
N GLU A 79 8.45 -13.48 -1.25
CA GLU A 79 8.35 -14.88 -1.68
C GLU A 79 9.62 -15.66 -1.37
N VAL A 80 10.78 -15.12 -1.73
CA VAL A 80 12.09 -15.76 -1.47
C VAL A 80 12.32 -15.98 0.03
N ILE A 81 11.99 -14.99 0.88
CA ILE A 81 12.08 -15.14 2.33
C ILE A 81 11.09 -16.20 2.84
N GLY A 82 9.88 -16.26 2.29
CA GLY A 82 8.86 -17.23 2.64
C GLY A 82 9.33 -18.66 2.38
N PHE A 83 9.83 -18.94 1.19
CA PHE A 83 10.36 -20.26 0.84
C PHE A 83 11.53 -20.68 1.74
N GLY A 84 12.51 -19.79 1.99
CA GLY A 84 13.61 -20.09 2.90
C GLY A 84 13.18 -20.40 4.33
N LEU A 85 12.11 -19.74 4.82
CA LEU A 85 11.58 -20.00 6.16
C LEU A 85 10.87 -21.36 6.25
N GLU A 86 10.16 -21.77 5.19
CA GLU A 86 9.53 -23.09 5.13
C GLU A 86 10.56 -24.22 5.14
N ASP A 87 11.67 -24.07 4.40
CA ASP A 87 12.75 -25.06 4.39
C ASP A 87 13.41 -25.20 5.77
N ILE A 88 13.63 -24.08 6.45
CA ILE A 88 14.12 -24.10 7.83
C ILE A 88 13.10 -24.81 8.76
N ALA A 89 11.83 -24.51 8.61
CA ALA A 89 10.76 -25.10 9.42
C ALA A 89 10.69 -26.63 9.23
N ARG A 90 10.79 -27.12 7.98
CA ARG A 90 10.78 -28.55 7.67
C ARG A 90 11.90 -29.31 8.38
N VAL A 91 13.08 -28.70 8.46
CA VAL A 91 14.25 -29.31 9.13
C VAL A 91 14.15 -29.23 10.67
N VAL A 92 13.69 -28.10 11.19
CA VAL A 92 13.73 -27.81 12.64
C VAL A 92 12.55 -28.42 13.39
N LEU A 93 11.33 -28.33 12.81
CA LEU A 93 10.09 -28.67 13.51
C LEU A 93 9.99 -30.13 13.93
N PRO A 94 10.35 -31.15 13.14
CA PRO A 94 10.25 -32.53 13.58
C PRO A 94 11.02 -32.79 14.89
N GLY A 95 12.25 -32.30 14.98
CA GLY A 95 13.08 -32.41 16.16
C GLY A 95 12.55 -31.61 17.36
N TYR A 96 11.97 -30.46 17.12
CA TYR A 96 11.32 -29.65 18.17
C TYR A 96 10.07 -30.32 18.71
N LEU A 97 9.19 -30.82 17.85
CA LEU A 97 7.95 -31.51 18.22
C LEU A 97 8.22 -32.78 19.02
N GLN A 98 9.24 -33.53 18.64
CA GLN A 98 9.65 -34.72 19.35
C GLN A 98 10.13 -34.38 20.77
N ARG A 99 10.99 -33.40 20.92
CA ARG A 99 11.60 -33.04 22.24
C ARG A 99 10.59 -32.41 23.20
N HIS A 100 9.73 -31.52 22.69
CA HIS A 100 8.85 -30.72 23.56
C HIS A 100 7.45 -31.27 23.71
N LEU A 101 6.97 -32.04 22.73
CA LEU A 101 5.61 -32.60 22.75
C LEU A 101 5.55 -34.11 22.66
N GLY A 102 6.68 -34.80 22.50
CA GLY A 102 6.70 -36.25 22.31
C GLY A 102 6.05 -36.71 21.00
N VAL A 103 6.00 -35.83 20.01
CA VAL A 103 5.41 -36.11 18.69
C VAL A 103 6.49 -36.64 17.75
N ILE A 104 6.29 -37.85 17.25
CA ILE A 104 7.14 -38.48 16.25
C ILE A 104 6.47 -38.28 14.89
N VAL A 105 7.09 -37.46 14.05
CA VAL A 105 6.62 -37.19 12.65
C VAL A 105 7.01 -38.40 11.79
N PHE A 106 6.07 -38.85 10.94
CA PHE A 106 6.34 -39.93 9.99
C PHE A 106 6.99 -39.38 8.71
N GLY A 107 8.04 -40.03 8.22
CA GLY A 107 8.70 -39.68 6.96
C GLY A 107 9.54 -38.43 7.06
N ASP A 108 10.33 -38.28 8.09
CA ASP A 108 11.41 -37.28 8.32
C ASP A 108 11.14 -35.79 7.93
N GLU A 109 10.13 -35.48 7.13
CA GLU A 109 9.87 -34.10 6.67
C GLU A 109 8.40 -33.74 6.70
N LEU A 110 8.13 -32.46 6.97
CA LEU A 110 6.85 -31.82 6.75
C LEU A 110 6.76 -31.33 5.31
N GLU A 111 5.65 -31.63 4.62
CA GLU A 111 5.46 -31.30 3.22
C GLU A 111 4.45 -30.15 3.02
N ARG A 112 4.54 -29.44 1.89
CA ARG A 112 3.48 -28.54 1.44
C ARG A 112 2.33 -29.38 0.89
N ARG A 113 1.11 -29.09 1.32
CA ARG A 113 -0.07 -29.83 0.91
C ARG A 113 -1.26 -28.93 0.60
N PHE A 114 -2.04 -29.32 -0.40
CA PHE A 114 -3.33 -28.68 -0.71
C PHE A 114 -4.45 -29.55 -0.17
N VAL A 115 -5.29 -28.97 0.70
CA VAL A 115 -6.46 -29.65 1.28
C VAL A 115 -7.71 -29.05 0.65
N THR A 116 -8.50 -29.91 0.00
CA THR A 116 -9.77 -29.49 -0.59
C THR A 116 -10.84 -29.50 0.49
N THR A 117 -11.47 -28.37 0.71
CA THR A 117 -12.65 -28.19 1.57
C THR A 117 -13.91 -28.03 0.70
N ASP A 118 -15.08 -28.02 1.31
CA ASP A 118 -16.36 -27.84 0.60
C ASP A 118 -16.46 -26.49 -0.16
N ARG A 119 -15.63 -25.52 0.19
CA ARG A 119 -15.69 -24.15 -0.35
C ARG A 119 -14.47 -23.76 -1.18
N GLN A 120 -13.31 -24.30 -0.88
CA GLN A 120 -12.06 -23.88 -1.50
C GLN A 120 -10.94 -24.91 -1.26
N VAL A 121 -9.85 -24.74 -2.03
CA VAL A 121 -8.61 -25.45 -1.80
C VAL A 121 -7.72 -24.59 -0.88
N ILE A 122 -7.30 -25.14 0.25
CA ILE A 122 -6.45 -24.45 1.22
C ILE A 122 -5.04 -25.02 1.09
N GLU A 123 -4.06 -24.15 0.88
CA GLU A 123 -2.66 -24.48 0.91
C GLU A 123 -2.16 -24.52 2.37
N VAL A 124 -1.48 -25.59 2.73
CA VAL A 124 -0.84 -25.77 4.02
C VAL A 124 0.67 -25.88 3.79
N ASN A 125 1.44 -24.94 4.31
CA ASN A 125 2.89 -24.89 4.10
C ASN A 125 3.63 -26.08 4.73
N LEU A 126 3.15 -26.53 5.90
CA LEU A 126 3.75 -27.58 6.71
C LEU A 126 2.67 -28.59 7.10
N TYR A 127 2.62 -29.68 6.39
CA TYR A 127 1.70 -30.79 6.68
C TYR A 127 2.50 -32.06 6.99
N GLY A 128 2.15 -32.75 8.05
CA GLY A 128 2.76 -34.03 8.39
C GLY A 128 1.85 -34.88 9.25
N LYS A 129 2.01 -36.20 9.15
CA LYS A 129 1.37 -37.16 10.05
C LYS A 129 2.38 -37.68 11.06
N GLY A 130 1.90 -38.02 12.23
CA GLY A 130 2.78 -38.52 13.29
C GLY A 130 2.02 -39.28 14.37
N LYS A 131 2.74 -39.60 15.44
CA LYS A 131 2.19 -40.19 16.68
C LYS A 131 2.60 -39.36 17.88
N GLN A 132 1.66 -39.23 18.83
CA GLN A 132 1.90 -38.67 20.16
C GLN A 132 1.32 -39.66 21.19
N ASN A 133 2.15 -40.22 22.06
CA ASN A 133 1.73 -41.21 23.07
C ASN A 133 0.92 -42.40 22.48
N GLY A 134 1.27 -42.82 21.26
CA GLY A 134 0.56 -43.90 20.56
C GLY A 134 -0.64 -43.49 19.72
N GLU A 135 -1.17 -42.27 19.90
CA GLU A 135 -2.29 -41.73 19.14
C GLU A 135 -1.82 -41.08 17.84
N SER A 136 -2.62 -41.21 16.77
CA SER A 136 -2.35 -40.56 15.50
C SER A 136 -2.57 -39.04 15.61
N VAL A 137 -1.60 -38.27 15.17
CA VAL A 137 -1.68 -36.81 15.11
C VAL A 137 -1.38 -36.31 13.70
N VAL A 138 -1.92 -35.16 13.37
CA VAL A 138 -1.64 -34.45 12.12
C VAL A 138 -1.14 -33.05 12.44
N ILE A 139 0.05 -32.73 11.96
CA ILE A 139 0.65 -31.42 12.08
C ILE A 139 0.14 -30.58 10.90
N VAL A 140 -0.40 -29.39 11.19
CA VAL A 140 -0.80 -28.39 10.21
C VAL A 140 -0.09 -27.10 10.59
N GLY A 141 0.73 -26.59 9.68
CA GLY A 141 1.52 -25.43 10.01
C GLY A 141 1.60 -24.40 8.88
N GLU A 142 1.89 -23.16 9.29
CA GLU A 142 2.14 -22.05 8.41
C GLU A 142 3.42 -21.31 8.85
N CYS A 143 4.12 -20.71 7.88
CA CYS A 143 5.34 -19.94 8.11
C CYS A 143 5.06 -18.44 7.94
N LYS A 144 5.47 -17.65 8.94
CA LYS A 144 5.35 -16.18 8.91
C LYS A 144 6.66 -15.54 9.39
N SER A 145 7.18 -14.57 8.67
CA SER A 145 8.39 -13.86 9.09
C SER A 145 8.24 -13.19 10.47
N ARG A 146 7.04 -12.70 10.77
CA ARG A 146 6.66 -12.15 12.09
C ARG A 146 5.30 -12.67 12.48
N ILE A 147 5.18 -13.12 13.75
CA ILE A 147 3.93 -13.64 14.30
C ILE A 147 3.39 -12.66 15.34
N ARG A 148 2.23 -12.08 15.06
CA ARG A 148 1.44 -11.21 15.95
C ARG A 148 0.07 -11.85 16.19
N SER A 149 -0.77 -11.23 17.02
CA SER A 149 -2.14 -11.73 17.26
C SER A 149 -2.94 -11.94 15.98
N SER A 150 -2.86 -11.00 15.02
CA SER A 150 -3.61 -11.11 13.75
C SER A 150 -3.24 -12.34 12.93
N GLN A 151 -1.95 -12.70 12.84
CA GLN A 151 -1.51 -13.91 12.14
C GLN A 151 -1.97 -15.19 12.84
N VAL A 152 -1.99 -15.16 14.17
CA VAL A 152 -2.50 -16.31 14.96
C VAL A 152 -4.00 -16.50 14.76
N GLU A 153 -4.78 -15.42 14.80
CA GLU A 153 -6.23 -15.44 14.60
C GLU A 153 -6.61 -15.90 13.20
N GLU A 154 -5.92 -15.38 12.16
CA GLU A 154 -6.08 -15.80 10.78
C GLU A 154 -5.79 -17.30 10.59
N PHE A 155 -4.66 -17.75 11.12
CA PHE A 155 -4.28 -19.17 11.06
C PHE A 155 -5.24 -20.07 11.84
N ALA A 156 -5.66 -19.66 13.01
CA ALA A 156 -6.65 -20.41 13.80
C ALA A 156 -7.97 -20.59 13.04
N ALA A 157 -8.44 -19.54 12.36
CA ALA A 157 -9.62 -19.63 11.50
C ALA A 157 -9.42 -20.62 10.35
N THR A 158 -8.23 -20.66 9.74
CA THR A 158 -7.86 -21.63 8.71
C THR A 158 -7.86 -23.05 9.27
N VAL A 159 -7.31 -23.27 10.45
CA VAL A 159 -7.29 -24.58 11.14
C VAL A 159 -8.71 -25.08 11.39
N GLU A 160 -9.62 -24.23 11.83
CA GLU A 160 -11.02 -24.63 12.05
C GLU A 160 -11.72 -25.04 10.73
N GLN A 161 -11.39 -24.43 9.61
CA GLN A 161 -11.90 -24.85 8.29
C GLN A 161 -11.31 -26.20 7.85
N LEU A 162 -10.07 -26.49 8.22
CA LEU A 162 -9.40 -27.76 7.89
C LEU A 162 -9.84 -28.92 8.77
N ARG A 163 -10.26 -28.65 10.00
CA ARG A 163 -10.59 -29.67 11.02
C ARG A 163 -11.55 -30.74 10.55
N PRO A 164 -12.67 -30.46 9.83
CA PRO A 164 -13.59 -31.47 9.34
C PRO A 164 -13.02 -32.40 8.26
N HIS A 165 -11.94 -31.96 7.59
CA HIS A 165 -11.34 -32.64 6.43
C HIS A 165 -10.06 -33.42 6.78
N ILE A 166 -9.67 -33.42 8.06
CA ILE A 166 -8.44 -34.07 8.55
C ILE A 166 -8.79 -35.06 9.65
N GLU A 167 -8.46 -36.33 9.43
CA GLU A 167 -8.64 -37.38 10.42
C GLU A 167 -7.49 -37.40 11.43
N GLY A 168 -7.83 -37.39 12.72
CA GLY A 168 -6.88 -37.45 13.83
C GLY A 168 -6.78 -36.15 14.63
N LYS A 169 -5.96 -36.16 15.66
CA LYS A 169 -5.72 -34.98 16.51
C LYS A 169 -4.85 -33.97 15.77
N LEU A 170 -5.37 -32.77 15.57
CA LEU A 170 -4.62 -31.66 14.93
C LEU A 170 -3.64 -31.02 15.93
N ILE A 171 -2.43 -30.76 15.45
CA ILE A 171 -1.42 -29.95 16.11
C ILE A 171 -1.15 -28.74 15.21
N PRO A 172 -1.81 -27.60 15.46
CA PRO A 172 -1.59 -26.38 14.68
C PRO A 172 -0.29 -25.70 15.11
N VAL A 173 0.57 -25.36 14.15
CA VAL A 173 1.90 -24.77 14.39
C VAL A 173 2.09 -23.52 13.54
N LEU A 174 2.48 -22.42 14.15
CA LEU A 174 3.03 -21.26 13.46
C LEU A 174 4.53 -21.19 13.68
N PHE A 175 5.29 -21.23 12.59
CA PHE A 175 6.74 -21.10 12.60
C PHE A 175 7.16 -19.73 12.11
N GLY A 176 8.10 -19.07 12.79
CA GLY A 176 8.53 -17.74 12.41
C GLY A 176 9.93 -17.34 12.80
N TYR A 177 10.44 -16.25 12.22
CA TYR A 177 11.69 -15.66 12.69
C TYR A 177 11.51 -14.88 13.99
N TRP A 178 10.36 -14.24 14.19
CA TRP A 178 10.11 -13.42 15.35
C TRP A 178 8.66 -13.49 15.82
N ILE A 179 8.50 -13.68 17.13
CA ILE A 179 7.20 -13.77 17.80
C ILE A 179 7.00 -12.52 18.64
N HIS A 180 5.95 -11.76 18.34
CA HIS A 180 5.54 -10.62 19.16
C HIS A 180 4.83 -11.09 20.43
N PRO A 181 4.96 -10.39 21.57
CA PRO A 181 4.25 -10.77 22.81
C PRO A 181 2.75 -10.98 22.64
N SER A 182 2.07 -10.12 21.83
CA SER A 182 0.64 -10.30 21.53
C SER A 182 0.31 -11.60 20.80
N GLY A 183 1.26 -12.17 20.06
CA GLY A 183 1.12 -13.47 19.40
C GLY A 183 1.06 -14.61 20.42
N ASN A 184 1.87 -14.57 21.48
CA ASN A 184 1.87 -15.61 22.52
C ASN A 184 0.51 -15.71 23.22
N GLU A 185 -0.09 -14.58 23.60
CA GLU A 185 -1.40 -14.56 24.26
C GLU A 185 -2.51 -15.10 23.34
N ALA A 186 -2.49 -14.70 22.07
CA ALA A 186 -3.45 -15.17 21.07
C ALA A 186 -3.29 -16.68 20.82
N ALA A 187 -2.06 -17.17 20.73
CA ALA A 187 -1.77 -18.57 20.48
C ALA A 187 -2.21 -19.48 21.65
N GLN A 188 -2.00 -19.05 22.88
CA GLN A 188 -2.50 -19.78 24.06
C GLN A 188 -4.03 -19.91 24.05
N ARG A 189 -4.74 -18.83 23.67
CA ARG A 189 -6.22 -18.85 23.57
C ARG A 189 -6.72 -19.74 22.43
N ALA A 190 -6.00 -19.73 21.31
CA ALA A 190 -6.38 -20.47 20.10
C ALA A 190 -5.86 -21.92 20.07
N GLY A 191 -5.04 -22.33 21.03
CA GLY A 191 -4.41 -23.67 21.04
C GLY A 191 -3.41 -23.87 19.90
N VAL A 192 -2.76 -22.80 19.43
CA VAL A 192 -1.75 -22.82 18.38
C VAL A 192 -0.36 -22.85 19.00
N LEU A 193 0.49 -23.78 18.54
CA LEU A 193 1.89 -23.83 18.94
C LEU A 193 2.69 -22.79 18.16
N LEU A 194 3.41 -21.93 18.87
CA LEU A 194 4.36 -21.01 18.25
C LEU A 194 5.78 -21.53 18.39
N VAL A 195 6.51 -21.54 17.27
CA VAL A 195 7.92 -21.93 17.24
C VAL A 195 8.72 -20.89 16.49
N ALA A 196 9.74 -20.34 17.15
CA ALA A 196 10.66 -19.44 16.49
C ALA A 196 11.90 -20.20 15.97
N SER A 197 12.47 -19.74 14.86
CA SER A 197 13.64 -20.37 14.23
C SER A 197 14.88 -20.48 15.14
N TYR A 198 14.96 -19.70 16.20
CA TYR A 198 16.03 -19.72 17.21
C TYR A 198 15.72 -20.60 18.44
N GLN A 199 14.53 -21.15 18.54
CA GLN A 199 14.14 -22.09 19.60
C GLN A 199 14.61 -23.50 19.21
N ARG A 200 15.33 -24.15 20.10
CA ARG A 200 15.89 -25.50 19.89
C ARG A 200 15.29 -26.51 20.86
#